data_6ef403d2181927244102a83ffeaffe98
#
_entry.id   6ef403d2181927244102a83ffeaffe98
#
_cell.length_a   1.000
_cell.length_b   1.000
_cell.length_c   1.000
_cell.angle_alpha   90.00
_cell.angle_beta   90.00
_cell.angle_gamma   90.00
#
_symmetry.space_group_name_H-M   'P 1'
#
loop_
_entity.id
_entity.type
_entity.pdbx_description
1 polymer ?
#
loop_
_entity_poly.entity_id
_entity_poly.type
_entity_poly.pdbx_seq_one_letter_code
_entity_poly.pdbx_strand_id
1 'polypeptide(L)'
;MDFTLMLPLICVFGADILFFTTIKSNKLDFKGKDQYRFIIPGIVILFIGSLFAGKNFTFENILITIGLIIFALLGNTCGVGKKGITTGSWFTAWSKVDDIYVENQGDKCILFYSNKNIKKRLIFKKEEENELKKYIENIIKDYNIKK
;
A
#
# COMPACT_ATOMS: atom_id res chain seq x y z
N MET A 1 -16.37 0.53 29.77
CA MET A 1 -15.46 0.36 28.63
C MET A 1 -14.06 0.22 29.17
N ASP A 2 -13.47 -0.94 28.99
CA ASP A 2 -12.17 -1.27 29.60
C ASP A 2 -11.04 -0.49 28.89
N PHE A 3 -10.21 0.22 29.65
CA PHE A 3 -9.13 1.05 29.09
C PHE A 3 -8.15 0.21 28.23
N THR A 4 -8.00 -1.06 28.56
CA THR A 4 -7.17 -2.03 27.82
C THR A 4 -7.67 -2.28 26.39
N LEU A 5 -8.97 -2.15 26.11
CA LEU A 5 -9.54 -2.33 24.78
C LEU A 5 -9.63 -1.01 23.99
N MET A 6 -9.61 0.14 24.67
CA MET A 6 -9.59 1.45 23.99
C MET A 6 -8.29 1.69 23.22
N LEU A 7 -7.15 1.26 23.77
CA LEU A 7 -5.83 1.50 23.13
C LEU A 7 -5.71 0.84 21.75
N PRO A 8 -6.00 -0.48 21.58
CA PRO A 8 -6.00 -1.11 20.26
C PRO A 8 -6.97 -0.44 19.27
N LEU A 9 -8.15 -0.03 19.74
CA LEU A 9 -9.16 0.62 18.92
C LEU A 9 -8.68 1.97 18.38
N ILE A 10 -8.08 2.80 19.22
CA ILE A 10 -7.49 4.08 18.83
C ILE A 10 -6.32 3.86 17.84
N CYS A 11 -5.47 2.86 18.09
CA CYS A 11 -4.35 2.55 17.19
C CYS A 11 -4.83 2.13 15.80
N VAL A 12 -5.82 1.23 15.70
CA VAL A 12 -6.34 0.74 14.43
C VAL A 12 -7.00 1.87 13.63
N PHE A 13 -7.95 2.60 14.23
CA PHE A 13 -8.62 3.69 13.53
C PHE A 13 -7.70 4.87 13.23
N GLY A 14 -6.73 5.16 14.12
CA GLY A 14 -5.69 6.15 13.85
C GLY A 14 -4.84 5.80 12.62
N ALA A 15 -4.44 4.54 12.48
CA ALA A 15 -3.72 4.05 11.31
C ALA A 15 -4.59 4.11 10.04
N ASP A 16 -5.87 3.76 10.12
CA ASP A 16 -6.81 3.86 9.00
C ASP A 16 -6.94 5.29 8.48
N ILE A 17 -7.06 6.27 9.37
CA ILE A 17 -7.13 7.69 9.01
C ILE A 17 -5.83 8.13 8.32
N LEU A 18 -4.67 7.74 8.85
CA LEU A 18 -3.37 8.07 8.23
C LEU A 18 -3.25 7.45 6.84
N PHE A 19 -3.63 6.19 6.65
CA PHE A 19 -3.61 5.55 5.35
C PHE A 19 -4.57 6.20 4.37
N PHE A 20 -5.79 6.46 4.80
CA PHE A 20 -6.79 7.11 3.96
C PHE A 20 -6.34 8.50 3.49
N THR A 21 -5.78 9.31 4.39
CA THR A 21 -5.27 10.64 4.04
C THR A 21 -4.08 10.56 3.08
N THR A 22 -3.19 9.59 3.26
CA THR A 22 -2.05 9.34 2.37
C THR A 22 -2.51 8.96 0.97
N ILE A 23 -3.44 8.01 0.85
CA ILE A 23 -3.99 7.55 -0.43
C ILE A 23 -4.74 8.69 -1.14
N LYS A 24 -5.56 9.45 -0.40
CA LYS A 24 -6.29 10.59 -0.94
C LYS A 24 -5.37 11.71 -1.43
N SER A 25 -4.26 11.92 -0.72
CA SER A 25 -3.25 12.93 -1.09
C SER A 25 -2.49 12.58 -2.36
N ASN A 26 -2.25 11.29 -2.62
CA ASN A 26 -1.60 10.79 -3.83
C ASN A 26 -2.60 10.07 -4.71
N LYS A 27 -3.38 10.84 -5.51
CA LYS A 27 -4.27 10.25 -6.50
C LYS A 27 -3.46 9.38 -7.46
N LEU A 28 -3.76 8.08 -7.49
CA LEU A 28 -3.06 7.11 -8.32
C LEU A 28 -3.56 7.22 -9.77
N ASP A 29 -2.64 7.44 -10.70
CA ASP A 29 -2.90 7.41 -12.14
C ASP A 29 -2.84 5.97 -12.66
N PHE A 30 -1.93 5.14 -12.11
CA PHE A 30 -1.80 3.71 -12.41
C PHE A 30 -1.93 2.90 -11.13
N LYS A 31 -2.84 1.92 -11.12
CA LYS A 31 -3.04 1.01 -9.98
C LYS A 31 -2.24 -0.28 -10.19
N GLY A 32 -1.27 -0.50 -9.33
CA GLY A 32 -0.44 -1.71 -9.32
C GLY A 32 -0.80 -2.67 -8.19
N LYS A 33 -0.02 -3.74 -8.11
CA LYS A 33 -0.10 -4.74 -7.02
C LYS A 33 1.29 -4.93 -6.45
N ASP A 34 1.40 -4.99 -5.12
CA ASP A 34 2.63 -5.41 -4.45
C ASP A 34 2.74 -6.94 -4.50
N GLN A 35 3.97 -7.44 -4.53
CA GLN A 35 4.24 -8.87 -4.42
C GLN A 35 3.77 -9.46 -3.08
N TYR A 36 3.81 -8.67 -2.02
CA TYR A 36 3.46 -9.05 -0.65
C TYR A 36 2.01 -8.74 -0.26
N ARG A 37 1.15 -8.49 -1.26
CA ARG A 37 -0.25 -8.08 -1.05
C ARG A 37 -1.09 -8.98 -0.15
N PHE A 38 -0.69 -10.23 0.03
CA PHE A 38 -1.41 -11.19 0.88
C PHE A 38 -0.91 -11.23 2.32
N ILE A 39 0.22 -10.60 2.64
CA ILE A 39 0.79 -10.64 4.00
C ILE A 39 -0.11 -9.86 4.96
N ILE A 40 -0.50 -8.64 4.62
CA ILE A 40 -1.36 -7.82 5.49
C ILE A 40 -2.71 -8.49 5.73
N PRO A 41 -3.48 -8.92 4.71
CA PRO A 41 -4.71 -9.65 4.92
C PRO A 41 -4.52 -10.95 5.72
N GLY A 42 -3.44 -11.69 5.47
CA GLY A 42 -3.13 -12.92 6.23
C GLY A 42 -2.94 -12.67 7.72
N ILE A 43 -2.16 -11.65 8.09
CA ILE A 43 -1.97 -11.25 9.49
C ILE A 43 -3.29 -10.80 10.11
N VAL A 44 -4.08 -10.02 9.39
CA VAL A 44 -5.39 -9.54 9.85
C VAL A 44 -6.35 -10.70 10.12
N ILE A 45 -6.42 -11.68 9.22
CA ILE A 45 -7.26 -12.87 9.40
C ILE A 45 -6.84 -13.66 10.65
N LEU A 46 -5.54 -13.88 10.86
CA LEU A 46 -5.04 -14.55 12.05
C LEU A 46 -5.38 -13.78 13.33
N PHE A 47 -5.26 -12.46 13.30
CA PHE A 47 -5.59 -11.63 14.45
C PHE A 47 -7.09 -11.65 14.78
N ILE A 48 -7.96 -11.52 13.76
CA ILE A 48 -9.41 -11.64 13.90
C ILE A 48 -9.75 -13.03 14.46
N GLY A 49 -9.14 -14.10 13.94
CA GLY A 49 -9.33 -15.46 14.46
C GLY A 49 -8.99 -15.56 15.95
N SER A 50 -7.91 -14.90 16.40
CA SER A 50 -7.52 -14.89 17.81
C SER A 50 -8.51 -14.14 18.71
N LEU A 51 -9.11 -13.03 18.23
CA LEU A 51 -10.12 -12.28 18.98
C LEU A 51 -11.37 -13.11 19.27
N PHE A 52 -11.75 -13.99 18.35
CA PHE A 52 -12.95 -14.82 18.48
C PHE A 52 -12.70 -16.24 19.02
N ALA A 53 -11.43 -16.66 19.17
CA ALA A 53 -11.08 -17.98 19.72
C ALA A 53 -11.63 -18.18 21.15
N GLY A 54 -11.76 -17.09 21.93
CA GLY A 54 -12.34 -17.11 23.29
C GLY A 54 -13.86 -17.08 23.36
N LYS A 55 -14.58 -17.16 22.25
CA LYS A 55 -16.06 -17.04 22.14
C LYS A 55 -16.66 -15.76 22.72
N ASN A 56 -15.84 -14.72 22.92
CA ASN A 56 -16.28 -13.44 23.47
C ASN A 56 -16.66 -12.49 22.33
N PHE A 57 -17.93 -12.51 21.94
CA PHE A 57 -18.51 -11.57 20.97
C PHE A 57 -18.89 -10.25 21.68
N THR A 58 -17.88 -9.44 22.03
CA THR A 58 -18.14 -8.11 22.58
C THR A 58 -18.29 -7.09 21.46
N PHE A 59 -18.98 -5.99 21.75
CA PHE A 59 -19.14 -4.89 20.80
C PHE A 59 -17.79 -4.30 20.38
N GLU A 60 -16.84 -4.21 21.30
CA GLU A 60 -15.48 -3.74 21.07
C GLU A 60 -14.72 -4.65 20.07
N ASN A 61 -14.83 -5.97 20.22
CA ASN A 61 -14.21 -6.92 19.30
C ASN A 61 -14.76 -6.80 17.88
N ILE A 62 -16.05 -6.49 17.75
CA ILE A 62 -16.67 -6.24 16.45
C ILE A 62 -16.11 -4.96 15.83
N LEU A 63 -15.99 -3.87 16.60
CA LEU A 63 -15.42 -2.62 16.12
C LEU A 63 -13.95 -2.77 15.69
N ILE A 64 -13.15 -3.46 16.49
CA ILE A 64 -11.74 -3.75 16.14
C ILE A 64 -11.69 -4.56 14.84
N THR A 65 -12.55 -5.56 14.68
CA THR A 65 -12.62 -6.37 13.46
C THR A 65 -12.94 -5.52 12.23
N ILE A 66 -13.91 -4.61 12.33
CA ILE A 66 -14.24 -3.69 11.23
C ILE A 66 -13.03 -2.82 10.87
N GLY A 67 -12.38 -2.22 11.87
CA GLY A 67 -11.16 -1.42 11.64
C GLY A 67 -10.05 -2.23 10.99
N LEU A 68 -9.80 -3.46 11.43
CA LEU A 68 -8.80 -4.34 10.84
C LEU A 68 -9.10 -4.72 9.38
N ILE A 69 -10.37 -4.90 9.03
CA ILE A 69 -10.76 -5.13 7.63
C ILE A 69 -10.47 -3.88 6.79
N ILE A 70 -10.83 -2.70 7.28
CA ILE A 70 -10.53 -1.42 6.62
C ILE A 70 -9.01 -1.26 6.46
N PHE A 71 -8.25 -1.52 7.51
CA PHE A 71 -6.77 -1.49 7.49
C PHE A 71 -6.20 -2.41 6.41
N ALA A 72 -6.68 -3.65 6.30
CA ALA A 72 -6.23 -4.59 5.28
C ALA A 72 -6.55 -4.12 3.87
N LEU A 73 -7.71 -3.51 3.66
CA LEU A 73 -8.11 -2.97 2.34
C LEU A 73 -7.26 -1.76 1.95
N LEU A 74 -7.08 -0.80 2.86
CA LEU A 74 -6.25 0.38 2.63
C LEU A 74 -4.77 0.00 2.48
N GLY A 75 -4.28 -0.93 3.32
CA GLY A 75 -2.90 -1.40 3.31
C GLY A 75 -2.48 -2.11 2.03
N ASN A 76 -3.42 -2.55 1.20
CA ASN A 76 -3.16 -3.16 -0.10
C ASN A 76 -3.17 -2.17 -1.28
N THR A 77 -3.34 -0.88 -1.02
CA THR A 77 -3.36 0.12 -2.09
C THR A 77 -1.96 0.37 -2.60
N CYS A 78 -1.72 0.07 -3.88
CA CYS A 78 -0.44 0.24 -4.54
C CYS A 78 -0.63 0.91 -5.89
N GLY A 79 0.37 1.71 -6.30
CA GLY A 79 0.35 2.34 -7.61
C GLY A 79 1.24 3.56 -7.72
N VAL A 80 1.13 4.21 -8.87
CA VAL A 80 1.90 5.38 -9.26
C VAL A 80 0.96 6.55 -9.45
N GLY A 81 1.30 7.69 -8.90
CA GLY A 81 0.53 8.93 -9.03
C GLY A 81 1.42 10.15 -9.23
N LYS A 82 0.80 11.30 -9.41
CA LYS A 82 1.51 12.56 -9.72
C LYS A 82 2.56 12.96 -8.69
N LYS A 83 2.35 12.64 -7.42
CA LYS A 83 3.26 13.07 -6.35
C LYS A 83 4.31 12.02 -5.98
N GLY A 84 4.14 10.75 -6.40
CA GLY A 84 5.04 9.67 -6.05
C GLY A 84 4.42 8.29 -6.20
N ILE A 85 5.06 7.32 -5.57
CA ILE A 85 4.71 5.89 -5.57
C ILE A 85 4.08 5.53 -4.24
N THR A 86 2.98 4.79 -4.27
CA THR A 86 2.35 4.19 -3.08
C THR A 86 2.52 2.68 -3.14
N THR A 87 3.08 2.08 -2.08
CA THR A 87 3.28 0.64 -1.95
C THR A 87 2.80 0.18 -0.59
N GLY A 88 1.70 -0.57 -0.55
CA GLY A 88 1.11 -1.05 0.71
C GLY A 88 0.79 0.10 1.67
N SER A 89 0.25 1.21 1.18
CA SER A 89 -0.04 2.47 1.92
C SER A 89 1.18 3.31 2.31
N TRP A 90 2.40 2.85 2.07
CA TRP A 90 3.60 3.68 2.21
C TRP A 90 3.77 4.56 0.99
N PHE A 91 3.87 5.86 1.23
CA PHE A 91 4.08 6.86 0.19
C PHE A 91 5.57 7.18 0.05
N THR A 92 6.07 7.14 -1.18
CA THR A 92 7.42 7.59 -1.55
C THR A 92 7.30 8.70 -2.58
N ALA A 93 7.64 9.92 -2.20
CA ALA A 93 7.65 11.06 -3.12
C ALA A 93 8.71 10.86 -4.21
N TRP A 94 8.47 11.40 -5.40
CA TRP A 94 9.43 11.30 -6.52
C TRP A 94 10.82 11.82 -6.18
N SER A 95 10.91 12.87 -5.40
CA SER A 95 12.19 13.44 -4.92
C SER A 95 13.00 12.51 -4.00
N LYS A 96 12.41 11.39 -3.56
CA LYS A 96 13.07 10.38 -2.70
C LYS A 96 13.33 9.07 -3.43
N VAL A 97 13.05 9.02 -4.72
CA VAL A 97 13.32 7.85 -5.57
C VAL A 97 14.73 8.00 -6.14
N ASP A 98 15.60 7.02 -5.86
CA ASP A 98 16.99 7.05 -6.30
C ASP A 98 17.15 6.49 -7.71
N ASP A 99 16.40 5.43 -8.03
CA ASP A 99 16.46 4.69 -9.29
C ASP A 99 15.07 4.14 -9.63
N ILE A 100 14.72 4.12 -10.91
CA ILE A 100 13.42 3.63 -11.38
C ILE A 100 13.52 3.12 -12.82
N TYR A 101 12.97 1.93 -13.06
CA TYR A 101 12.82 1.38 -14.40
C TYR A 101 11.63 0.44 -14.53
N VAL A 102 11.19 0.23 -15.76
CA VAL A 102 10.05 -0.64 -16.09
C VAL A 102 10.55 -1.81 -16.91
N GLU A 103 10.26 -3.02 -16.47
CA GLU A 103 10.64 -4.26 -17.14
C GLU A 103 9.39 -5.07 -17.51
N ASN A 104 9.44 -5.73 -18.67
CA ASN A 104 8.40 -6.64 -19.11
C ASN A 104 8.79 -8.07 -18.74
N GLN A 105 7.96 -8.76 -17.99
CA GLN A 105 8.14 -10.16 -17.63
C GLN A 105 6.91 -10.98 -18.08
N GLY A 106 6.89 -11.36 -19.35
CA GLY A 106 5.83 -12.15 -19.94
C GLY A 106 4.49 -11.41 -19.98
N ASP A 107 3.54 -11.83 -19.15
CA ASP A 107 2.19 -11.24 -19.10
C ASP A 107 2.04 -10.09 -18.09
N LYS A 108 3.15 -9.63 -17.52
CA LYS A 108 3.15 -8.59 -16.47
C LYS A 108 4.17 -7.52 -16.80
N CYS A 109 3.81 -6.28 -16.47
CA CYS A 109 4.69 -5.15 -16.47
C CYS A 109 5.13 -4.88 -15.03
N ILE A 110 6.43 -4.84 -14.77
CA ILE A 110 6.98 -4.66 -13.42
C ILE A 110 7.74 -3.35 -13.37
N LEU A 111 7.33 -2.49 -12.45
CA LEU A 111 8.03 -1.27 -12.10
C LEU A 111 8.96 -1.56 -10.92
N PHE A 112 10.25 -1.41 -11.12
CA PHE A 112 11.26 -1.44 -10.09
C PHE A 112 11.62 -0.02 -9.68
N TYR A 113 11.76 0.22 -8.39
CA TYR A 113 12.26 1.49 -7.88
C TYR A 113 13.04 1.29 -6.58
N SER A 114 13.95 2.19 -6.29
CA SER A 114 14.71 2.19 -5.05
C SER A 114 14.53 3.50 -4.28
N ASN A 115 14.59 3.40 -2.96
CA ASN A 115 14.64 4.52 -2.03
C ASN A 115 15.60 4.14 -0.91
N LYS A 116 16.66 4.92 -0.69
CA LYS A 116 17.69 4.67 0.33
C LYS A 116 18.23 3.22 0.27
N ASN A 117 18.58 2.75 -0.93
CA ASN A 117 19.05 1.40 -1.22
C ASN A 117 18.02 0.27 -0.99
N ILE A 118 16.78 0.57 -0.63
CA ILE A 118 15.72 -0.43 -0.52
C ILE A 118 15.04 -0.57 -1.88
N LYS A 119 15.26 -1.71 -2.53
CA LYS A 119 14.61 -2.04 -3.80
C LYS A 119 13.20 -2.55 -3.57
N LYS A 120 12.25 -1.99 -4.31
CA LYS A 120 10.84 -2.37 -4.30
C LYS A 120 10.36 -2.61 -5.71
N ARG A 121 9.26 -3.38 -5.84
CA ARG A 121 8.64 -3.64 -7.14
C ARG A 121 7.13 -3.57 -7.07
N LEU A 122 6.52 -3.06 -8.12
CA LEU A 122 5.08 -3.03 -8.33
C LEU A 122 4.74 -3.75 -9.62
N ILE A 123 3.68 -4.52 -9.60
CA ILE A 123 3.21 -5.32 -10.73
C ILE A 123 1.98 -4.62 -11.32
N PHE A 124 2.02 -4.35 -12.62
CA PHE A 124 0.94 -3.75 -13.40
C PHE A 124 0.46 -4.72 -14.48
N LYS A 125 -0.66 -4.41 -15.10
CA LYS A 125 -1.14 -5.15 -16.25
C LYS A 125 -0.26 -4.84 -17.48
N LYS A 126 -0.07 -5.84 -18.35
CA LYS A 126 0.70 -5.68 -19.59
C LYS A 126 0.11 -4.62 -20.52
N GLU A 127 -1.20 -4.49 -20.53
CA GLU A 127 -1.92 -3.51 -21.34
C GLU A 127 -1.51 -2.06 -21.04
N GLU A 128 -1.12 -1.80 -19.80
CA GLU A 128 -0.71 -0.47 -19.31
C GLU A 128 0.79 -0.18 -19.54
N GLU A 129 1.57 -1.13 -20.08
CA GLU A 129 3.03 -1.04 -20.18
C GLU A 129 3.51 0.21 -20.92
N ASN A 130 2.96 0.47 -22.10
CA ASN A 130 3.41 1.58 -22.96
C ASN A 130 3.09 2.95 -22.32
N GLU A 131 1.91 3.07 -21.72
CA GLU A 131 1.49 4.29 -21.04
C GLU A 131 2.33 4.51 -19.76
N LEU A 132 2.54 3.45 -18.98
CA LEU A 132 3.35 3.50 -17.77
C LEU A 132 4.81 3.86 -18.09
N LYS A 133 5.42 3.26 -19.12
CA LYS A 133 6.78 3.59 -19.55
C LYS A 133 6.91 5.07 -19.91
N LYS A 134 6.00 5.57 -20.74
CA LYS A 134 5.98 6.98 -21.15
C LYS A 134 5.79 7.92 -19.95
N TYR A 135 4.91 7.54 -19.02
CA TYR A 135 4.69 8.30 -17.80
C TYR A 135 5.96 8.36 -16.95
N ILE A 136 6.62 7.21 -16.71
CA ILE A 136 7.86 7.12 -15.93
C ILE A 136 9.02 7.88 -16.60
N GLU A 137 9.13 7.84 -17.91
CA GLU A 137 10.14 8.63 -18.65
C GLU A 137 9.97 10.14 -18.44
N ASN A 138 8.74 10.64 -18.39
CA ASN A 138 8.49 12.04 -18.07
C ASN A 138 8.90 12.36 -16.63
N ILE A 139 8.55 11.50 -15.67
CA ILE A 139 8.94 11.66 -14.26
C ILE A 139 10.46 11.64 -14.08
N ILE A 140 11.17 10.73 -14.77
CA ILE A 140 12.64 10.67 -14.74
C ILE A 140 13.24 12.00 -15.18
N LYS A 141 12.71 12.61 -16.24
CA LYS A 141 13.17 13.92 -16.73
C LYS A 141 12.87 15.03 -15.73
N ASP A 142 11.64 15.07 -15.21
CA ASP A 142 11.19 16.14 -14.32
C ASP A 142 11.94 16.15 -12.98
N TYR A 143 12.27 14.98 -12.45
CA TYR A 143 12.92 14.82 -11.14
C TYR A 143 14.39 14.42 -11.21
N ASN A 144 14.97 14.29 -12.41
CA ASN A 144 16.37 13.87 -12.63
C ASN A 144 16.74 12.57 -11.91
N ILE A 145 15.84 11.58 -11.94
CA ILE A 145 16.01 10.26 -11.32
C ILE A 145 16.93 9.40 -12.20
N LYS A 146 17.75 8.56 -11.59
CA LYS A 146 18.59 7.59 -12.34
C LYS A 146 17.71 6.50 -12.97
N LYS A 147 18.19 6.03 -14.11
CA LYS A 147 17.54 4.98 -14.91
C LYS A 147 18.27 3.65 -14.71
#